data_4d3bc23e0aa64f9e4b73406810b8c387
#
_entry.id   4d3bc23e0aa64f9e4b73406810b8c387
#
_cell.length_a   1.000
_cell.length_b   1.000
_cell.length_c   1.000
_cell.angle_alpha   90.00
_cell.angle_beta   90.00
_cell.angle_gamma   90.00
#
_symmetry.space_group_name_H-M   'P 1'
#
loop_
_entity.id
_entity.type
_entity.pdbx_description
1 polymer ?
#
loop_
_entity_poly.entity_id
_entity_poly.type
_entity_poly.pdbx_seq_one_letter_code
_entity_poly.pdbx_strand_id
1 'polypeptide(L)'
;MVKVFVVQEFGTYKPFGASRLILTFARLGLGRGRIKFLLAQLWGRLNRDRSADIRYHGLKFRLKPLDNTIDSKMLFSSKRREERELKMISHHLADGGVFVDIGANIGYYALNAALLGAEKVIAIEPNPKILARLNDNIALNNLSSNIAVHDVAVGDKKGVVKLTLADSDFGSSSIVDHSVGTHHVSVPILPLLEILKKEKVETACVIKIDVEGMEDRALFPYFEAIKPENYPKLIVMEDGVNSHWERDILSWLLANGYESTARTRGNVMLALTK
;
A
#
# COMPACT_ATOMS: atom_id res chain seq x y z
N MET A 1 20.04 0.89 -22.25
CA MET A 1 20.21 -0.51 -21.81
C MET A 1 19.24 -0.75 -20.66
N VAL A 2 18.13 -1.45 -20.90
CA VAL A 2 17.17 -1.81 -19.85
C VAL A 2 17.85 -2.87 -18.97
N LYS A 3 18.17 -2.55 -17.72
CA LYS A 3 18.61 -3.56 -16.76
C LYS A 3 17.44 -4.52 -16.52
N VAL A 4 17.50 -5.69 -17.10
CA VAL A 4 16.58 -6.79 -16.76
C VAL A 4 16.92 -7.18 -15.32
N PHE A 5 16.13 -6.71 -14.37
CA PHE A 5 16.20 -7.19 -12.99
C PHE A 5 15.61 -8.61 -12.98
N VAL A 6 16.48 -9.61 -12.88
CA VAL A 6 16.04 -11.00 -12.68
C VAL A 6 15.59 -11.10 -11.23
N VAL A 7 14.27 -11.20 -11.01
CA VAL A 7 13.72 -11.45 -9.69
C VAL A 7 14.18 -12.84 -9.24
N GLN A 8 14.85 -12.91 -8.09
CA GLN A 8 15.28 -14.18 -7.50
C GLN A 8 14.07 -15.09 -7.28
N GLU A 9 14.24 -16.38 -7.55
CA GLU A 9 13.16 -17.38 -7.42
C GLU A 9 12.55 -17.36 -6.00
N PHE A 10 11.23 -17.54 -5.91
CA PHE A 10 10.54 -17.61 -4.63
C PHE A 10 10.99 -18.84 -3.84
N GLY A 11 11.37 -18.62 -2.60
CA GLY A 11 11.95 -19.64 -1.71
C GLY A 11 13.44 -19.43 -1.44
N THR A 12 14.12 -18.59 -2.23
CA THR A 12 15.53 -18.24 -2.01
C THR A 12 15.77 -17.72 -0.59
N TYR A 13 14.82 -16.97 -0.04
CA TYR A 13 14.89 -16.39 1.32
C TYR A 13 13.91 -17.05 2.28
N LYS A 14 13.59 -18.33 2.06
CA LYS A 14 12.68 -19.05 2.96
C LYS A 14 13.32 -19.22 4.35
N PRO A 15 12.66 -18.77 5.43
CA PRO A 15 13.16 -18.98 6.79
C PRO A 15 13.37 -20.46 7.11
N PHE A 16 14.53 -20.81 7.66
CA PHE A 16 14.89 -22.19 8.03
C PHE A 16 15.57 -22.26 9.40
N GLY A 17 15.73 -23.44 9.97
CA GLY A 17 16.42 -23.65 11.24
C GLY A 17 15.92 -22.74 12.36
N ALA A 18 16.83 -22.08 13.07
CA ALA A 18 16.53 -21.20 14.20
C ALA A 18 15.65 -19.99 13.80
N SER A 19 15.80 -19.46 12.59
CA SER A 19 14.95 -18.36 12.12
C SER A 19 13.48 -18.77 11.98
N ARG A 20 13.20 -20.01 11.56
CA ARG A 20 11.85 -20.57 11.49
C ARG A 20 11.26 -20.78 12.90
N LEU A 21 12.07 -21.24 13.85
CA LEU A 21 11.62 -21.40 15.25
C LEU A 21 11.20 -20.05 15.85
N ILE A 22 12.00 -18.98 15.64
CA ILE A 22 11.66 -17.62 16.09
C ILE A 22 10.30 -17.20 15.54
N LEU A 23 10.03 -17.45 14.26
CA LEU A 23 8.73 -17.10 13.65
C LEU A 23 7.58 -17.92 14.25
N THR A 24 7.80 -19.19 14.54
CA THR A 24 6.80 -20.05 15.19
C THR A 24 6.42 -19.49 16.56
N PHE A 25 7.39 -19.18 17.41
CA PHE A 25 7.15 -18.58 18.73
C PHE A 25 6.48 -17.20 18.62
N ALA A 26 6.92 -16.36 17.70
CA ALA A 26 6.31 -15.05 17.48
C ALA A 26 4.82 -15.16 17.12
N ARG A 27 4.48 -16.10 16.22
CA ARG A 27 3.11 -16.36 15.75
C ARG A 27 2.22 -17.02 16.79
N LEU A 28 2.77 -17.77 17.73
CA LEU A 28 2.05 -18.37 18.87
C LEU A 28 1.70 -17.34 19.97
N GLY A 29 2.07 -16.05 19.80
CA GLY A 29 1.67 -14.99 20.71
C GLY A 29 2.82 -14.23 21.38
N LEU A 30 4.04 -14.73 21.32
CA LEU A 30 5.23 -14.04 21.85
C LEU A 30 5.67 -12.85 20.97
N GLY A 31 5.10 -12.71 19.76
CA GLY A 31 5.36 -11.61 18.82
C GLY A 31 4.70 -10.27 19.18
N ARG A 32 4.54 -9.93 20.47
CA ARG A 32 3.87 -8.70 20.93
C ARG A 32 4.81 -7.83 21.78
N GLY A 33 4.57 -6.52 21.75
CA GLY A 33 5.30 -5.56 22.59
C GLY A 33 6.83 -5.63 22.40
N ARG A 34 7.57 -5.49 23.50
CA ARG A 34 9.05 -5.50 23.51
C ARG A 34 9.65 -6.83 23.04
N ILE A 35 8.98 -7.95 23.27
CA ILE A 35 9.43 -9.28 22.85
C ILE A 35 9.46 -9.35 21.32
N LYS A 36 8.49 -8.79 20.63
CA LYS A 36 8.49 -8.71 19.16
C LYS A 36 9.76 -8.05 18.63
N PHE A 37 10.18 -6.97 19.24
CA PHE A 37 11.39 -6.24 18.83
C PHE A 37 12.65 -7.09 19.01
N LEU A 38 12.78 -7.77 20.14
CA LEU A 38 13.90 -8.70 20.39
C LEU A 38 13.90 -9.86 19.40
N LEU A 39 12.75 -10.46 19.11
CA LEU A 39 12.62 -11.54 18.13
C LEU A 39 12.98 -11.07 16.72
N ALA A 40 12.58 -9.86 16.35
CA ALA A 40 12.92 -9.28 15.05
C ALA A 40 14.43 -9.04 14.92
N GLN A 41 15.09 -8.50 15.96
CA GLN A 41 16.53 -8.31 15.95
C GLN A 41 17.29 -9.65 15.89
N LEU A 42 16.87 -10.64 16.68
CA LEU A 42 17.48 -11.96 16.65
C LEU A 42 17.30 -12.64 15.30
N TRP A 43 16.11 -12.54 14.72
CA TRP A 43 15.83 -13.01 13.37
C TRP A 43 16.74 -12.36 12.33
N GLY A 44 16.92 -11.03 12.41
CA GLY A 44 17.79 -10.27 11.50
C GLY A 44 19.27 -10.66 11.60
N ARG A 45 19.75 -11.03 12.81
CA ARG A 45 21.14 -11.54 13.00
C ARG A 45 21.34 -12.91 12.34
N LEU A 46 20.30 -13.73 12.27
CA LEU A 46 20.37 -15.06 11.68
C LEU A 46 20.17 -15.06 10.16
N ASN A 47 19.64 -13.96 9.59
CA ASN A 47 19.33 -13.86 8.17
C ASN A 47 20.16 -12.74 7.54
N ARG A 48 21.25 -13.12 6.85
CA ARG A 48 22.23 -12.17 6.26
C ARG A 48 21.59 -11.14 5.32
N ASP A 49 20.69 -11.59 4.45
CA ASP A 49 20.04 -10.72 3.47
C ASP A 49 18.84 -9.95 4.04
N ARG A 50 18.52 -10.17 5.32
CA ARG A 50 17.37 -9.56 6.01
C ARG A 50 16.04 -9.70 5.27
N SER A 51 15.97 -10.59 4.28
CA SER A 51 14.78 -10.90 3.49
C SER A 51 14.12 -12.19 3.95
N ALA A 52 12.79 -12.29 3.76
CA ALA A 52 12.03 -13.49 4.05
C ALA A 52 10.97 -13.73 2.96
N ASP A 53 11.03 -14.90 2.33
CA ASP A 53 9.99 -15.35 1.41
C ASP A 53 8.91 -16.08 2.21
N ILE A 54 7.68 -15.57 2.19
CA ILE A 54 6.55 -16.16 2.89
C ILE A 54 5.33 -16.31 1.97
N ARG A 55 4.50 -17.31 2.25
CA ARG A 55 3.12 -17.35 1.76
C ARG A 55 2.22 -16.69 2.80
N TYR A 56 1.42 -15.74 2.37
CA TYR A 56 0.50 -14.99 3.23
C TYR A 56 -0.87 -14.90 2.57
N HIS A 57 -1.85 -15.66 3.09
CA HIS A 57 -3.23 -15.72 2.57
C HIS A 57 -3.33 -15.93 1.05
N GLY A 58 -2.61 -16.93 0.53
CA GLY A 58 -2.61 -17.28 -0.89
C GLY A 58 -1.56 -16.57 -1.74
N LEU A 59 -1.04 -15.45 -1.29
CA LEU A 59 -0.02 -14.65 -1.99
C LEU A 59 1.40 -14.98 -1.53
N LYS A 60 2.35 -14.78 -2.42
CA LYS A 60 3.79 -14.84 -2.15
C LYS A 60 4.30 -13.44 -1.89
N PHE A 61 5.04 -13.26 -0.79
CA PHE A 61 5.69 -11.99 -0.47
C PHE A 61 7.16 -12.20 -0.15
N ARG A 62 7.99 -11.30 -0.67
CA ARG A 62 9.37 -11.12 -0.25
C ARG A 62 9.44 -9.93 0.67
N LEU A 63 9.61 -10.20 1.95
CA LEU A 63 9.57 -9.20 3.02
C LEU A 63 10.97 -8.81 3.49
N LYS A 64 11.12 -7.56 3.93
CA LYS A 64 12.29 -7.05 4.66
C LYS A 64 11.84 -6.48 6.02
N PRO A 65 11.63 -7.34 7.02
CA PRO A 65 10.93 -6.98 8.25
C PRO A 65 11.67 -6.01 9.17
N LEU A 66 12.94 -5.73 8.89
CA LEU A 66 13.73 -4.72 9.61
C LEU A 66 13.70 -3.34 8.94
N ASP A 67 13.26 -3.30 7.68
CA ASP A 67 13.27 -2.09 6.86
C ASP A 67 11.85 -1.53 6.63
N ASN A 68 10.81 -2.26 7.06
CA ASN A 68 9.41 -1.88 6.84
C ASN A 68 8.49 -2.45 7.91
N THR A 69 7.69 -1.60 8.53
CA THR A 69 6.76 -1.97 9.61
C THR A 69 5.67 -2.94 9.14
N ILE A 70 5.18 -2.81 7.90
CA ILE A 70 4.19 -3.72 7.31
C ILE A 70 4.77 -5.14 7.22
N ASP A 71 5.97 -5.27 6.69
CA ASP A 71 6.69 -6.53 6.56
C ASP A 71 6.88 -7.22 7.91
N SER A 72 7.30 -6.45 8.91
CA SER A 72 7.46 -6.93 10.28
C SER A 72 6.15 -7.45 10.85
N LYS A 73 5.03 -6.73 10.62
CA LYS A 73 3.71 -7.18 11.06
C LYS A 73 3.26 -8.45 10.32
N MET A 74 3.52 -8.56 9.02
CA MET A 74 3.18 -9.74 8.22
C MET A 74 4.02 -10.96 8.61
N LEU A 75 5.31 -10.78 8.85
CA LEU A 75 6.21 -11.89 9.18
C LEU A 75 5.95 -12.46 10.57
N PHE A 76 5.81 -11.60 11.59
CA PHE A 76 5.75 -11.99 13.00
C PHE A 76 4.33 -12.16 13.56
N SER A 77 3.27 -11.86 12.80
CA SER A 77 1.88 -12.06 13.23
C SER A 77 1.19 -13.18 12.47
N SER A 78 0.35 -13.95 13.17
CA SER A 78 -0.54 -14.95 12.56
C SER A 78 -1.88 -14.35 12.09
N LYS A 79 -2.22 -13.14 12.56
CA LYS A 79 -3.49 -12.49 12.20
C LYS A 79 -3.38 -11.86 10.81
N ARG A 80 -4.41 -12.07 9.98
CA ARG A 80 -4.53 -11.35 8.72
C ARG A 80 -4.63 -9.86 9.00
N ARG A 81 -3.82 -9.09 8.30
CA ARG A 81 -3.90 -7.62 8.36
C ARG A 81 -5.16 -7.15 7.64
N GLU A 82 -5.74 -6.10 8.18
CA GLU A 82 -6.75 -5.30 7.45
C GLU A 82 -7.84 -6.17 6.81
N GLU A 83 -8.25 -7.24 7.56
CA GLU A 83 -9.23 -8.22 7.07
C GLU A 83 -10.60 -7.58 6.80
N ARG A 84 -10.94 -6.54 7.57
CA ARG A 84 -12.20 -5.81 7.41
C ARG A 84 -12.21 -5.00 6.13
N GLU A 85 -11.12 -4.30 5.86
CA GLU A 85 -10.88 -3.54 4.63
C GLU A 85 -10.95 -4.48 3.42
N LEU A 86 -10.25 -5.59 3.46
CA LEU A 86 -10.23 -6.57 2.37
C LEU A 86 -11.62 -7.19 2.12
N LYS A 87 -12.44 -7.42 3.15
CA LYS A 87 -13.83 -7.86 2.98
C LYS A 87 -14.68 -6.83 2.26
N MET A 88 -14.53 -5.55 2.64
CA MET A 88 -15.24 -4.45 1.97
C MET A 88 -14.81 -4.31 0.51
N ILE A 89 -13.50 -4.34 0.25
CA ILE A 89 -12.93 -4.32 -1.11
C ILE A 89 -13.48 -5.48 -1.95
N SER A 90 -13.45 -6.71 -1.41
CA SER A 90 -13.99 -7.90 -2.08
C SER A 90 -15.46 -7.75 -2.46
N HIS A 91 -16.26 -7.19 -1.55
CA HIS A 91 -17.68 -6.96 -1.81
C HIS A 91 -17.92 -6.02 -3.00
N HIS A 92 -17.14 -4.92 -3.07
CA HIS A 92 -17.30 -3.92 -4.13
C HIS A 92 -16.62 -4.32 -5.47
N LEU A 93 -15.74 -5.32 -5.44
CA LEU A 93 -15.09 -5.89 -6.63
C LEU A 93 -15.75 -7.21 -7.09
N ALA A 94 -16.87 -7.62 -6.49
CA ALA A 94 -17.53 -8.89 -6.83
C ALA A 94 -17.94 -8.98 -8.30
N ASP A 95 -18.31 -7.85 -8.89
CA ASP A 95 -18.69 -7.72 -10.31
C ASP A 95 -17.51 -7.22 -11.19
N GLY A 96 -16.28 -7.30 -10.70
CA GLY A 96 -15.10 -6.76 -11.37
C GLY A 96 -14.88 -5.26 -11.11
N GLY A 97 -14.15 -4.63 -12.03
CA GLY A 97 -13.85 -3.20 -11.99
C GLY A 97 -12.40 -2.87 -11.64
N VAL A 98 -12.09 -1.57 -11.63
CA VAL A 98 -10.73 -1.07 -11.42
C VAL A 98 -10.49 -0.74 -9.96
N PHE A 99 -9.42 -1.31 -9.41
CA PHE A 99 -8.90 -0.95 -8.10
C PHE A 99 -7.69 0.00 -8.24
N VAL A 100 -7.70 1.09 -7.49
CA VAL A 100 -6.58 2.05 -7.44
C VAL A 100 -5.98 2.05 -6.05
N ASP A 101 -4.67 1.78 -5.97
CA ASP A 101 -3.89 1.73 -4.73
C ASP A 101 -2.89 2.90 -4.70
N ILE A 102 -3.25 3.98 -4.01
CA ILE A 102 -2.42 5.19 -3.89
C ILE A 102 -1.59 5.07 -2.61
N GLY A 103 -0.27 5.02 -2.75
CA GLY A 103 0.64 4.61 -1.68
C GLY A 103 0.66 3.08 -1.54
N ALA A 104 0.91 2.38 -2.67
CA ALA A 104 0.78 0.93 -2.74
C ALA A 104 1.80 0.17 -1.88
N ASN A 105 2.88 0.84 -1.45
CA ASN A 105 3.93 0.25 -0.64
C ASN A 105 4.44 -1.05 -1.28
N ILE A 106 4.61 -2.13 -0.53
CA ILE A 106 5.05 -3.45 -1.05
C ILE A 106 3.97 -4.21 -1.83
N GLY A 107 2.80 -3.61 -2.06
CA GLY A 107 1.69 -4.18 -2.82
C GLY A 107 0.70 -5.00 -2.01
N TYR A 108 0.58 -4.77 -0.70
CA TYR A 108 -0.35 -5.56 0.12
C TYR A 108 -1.79 -5.47 -0.38
N TYR A 109 -2.31 -4.26 -0.61
CA TYR A 109 -3.66 -4.07 -1.14
C TYR A 109 -3.76 -4.42 -2.62
N ALA A 110 -2.81 -3.96 -3.44
CA ALA A 110 -2.80 -4.20 -4.88
C ALA A 110 -2.87 -5.69 -5.23
N LEU A 111 -2.03 -6.54 -4.60
CA LEU A 111 -2.02 -7.98 -4.85
C LEU A 111 -3.31 -8.65 -4.35
N ASN A 112 -3.81 -8.24 -3.17
CA ASN A 112 -5.07 -8.77 -2.66
C ASN A 112 -6.24 -8.38 -3.57
N ALA A 113 -6.33 -7.13 -4.04
CA ALA A 113 -7.39 -6.68 -4.94
C ALA A 113 -7.43 -7.49 -6.25
N ALA A 114 -6.26 -7.80 -6.83
CA ALA A 114 -6.16 -8.67 -8.01
C ALA A 114 -6.72 -10.08 -7.74
N LEU A 115 -6.49 -10.66 -6.53
CA LEU A 115 -7.09 -11.94 -6.15
C LEU A 115 -8.59 -11.85 -5.81
N LEU A 116 -9.05 -10.68 -5.40
CA LEU A 116 -10.43 -10.45 -4.97
C LEU A 116 -11.36 -10.05 -6.12
N GLY A 117 -10.89 -10.12 -7.38
CA GLY A 117 -11.73 -9.93 -8.56
C GLY A 117 -11.55 -8.61 -9.28
N ALA A 118 -10.57 -7.76 -8.93
CA ALA A 118 -10.27 -6.59 -9.73
C ALA A 118 -9.89 -6.98 -11.17
N GLU A 119 -10.57 -6.41 -12.15
CA GLU A 119 -10.23 -6.59 -13.57
C GLU A 119 -8.87 -5.96 -13.90
N LYS A 120 -8.61 -4.83 -13.30
CA LYS A 120 -7.35 -4.09 -13.39
C LYS A 120 -7.02 -3.46 -12.05
N VAL A 121 -5.74 -3.46 -11.70
CA VAL A 121 -5.21 -2.75 -10.53
C VAL A 121 -4.24 -1.69 -11.02
N ILE A 122 -4.35 -0.47 -10.48
CA ILE A 122 -3.40 0.61 -10.68
C ILE A 122 -2.71 0.86 -9.35
N ALA A 123 -1.44 0.47 -9.23
CA ALA A 123 -0.63 0.62 -8.03
C ALA A 123 0.33 1.80 -8.20
N ILE A 124 0.26 2.76 -7.29
CA ILE A 124 1.02 4.00 -7.36
C ILE A 124 1.93 4.10 -6.14
N GLU A 125 3.25 4.13 -6.37
CA GLU A 125 4.26 4.15 -5.29
C GLU A 125 5.45 5.01 -5.70
N PRO A 126 5.66 6.18 -5.08
CA PRO A 126 6.74 7.09 -5.45
C PRO A 126 8.13 6.69 -4.94
N ASN A 127 8.23 5.92 -3.86
CA ASN A 127 9.51 5.57 -3.26
C ASN A 127 10.24 4.50 -4.10
N PRO A 128 11.39 4.81 -4.74
CA PRO A 128 12.05 3.88 -5.66
C PRO A 128 12.54 2.60 -4.98
N LYS A 129 12.87 2.63 -3.68
CA LYS A 129 13.28 1.43 -2.92
C LYS A 129 12.09 0.50 -2.65
N ILE A 130 10.93 1.08 -2.36
CA ILE A 130 9.69 0.33 -2.12
C ILE A 130 9.10 -0.14 -3.44
N LEU A 131 9.12 0.71 -4.48
CA LEU A 131 8.68 0.38 -5.83
C LEU A 131 9.38 -0.88 -6.39
N ALA A 132 10.69 -1.02 -6.19
CA ALA A 132 11.41 -2.23 -6.60
C ALA A 132 10.84 -3.48 -5.92
N ARG A 133 10.47 -3.39 -4.65
CA ARG A 133 9.89 -4.48 -3.86
C ARG A 133 8.45 -4.79 -4.26
N LEU A 134 7.67 -3.76 -4.58
CA LEU A 134 6.33 -3.89 -5.17
C LEU A 134 6.39 -4.71 -6.46
N ASN A 135 7.27 -4.33 -7.38
CA ASN A 135 7.48 -5.04 -8.63
C ASN A 135 7.91 -6.50 -8.42
N ASP A 136 8.84 -6.76 -7.49
CA ASP A 136 9.24 -8.13 -7.13
C ASP A 136 8.03 -8.95 -6.64
N ASN A 137 7.23 -8.41 -5.73
CA ASN A 137 6.06 -9.10 -5.20
C ASN A 137 4.99 -9.35 -6.27
N ILE A 138 4.76 -8.42 -7.19
CA ILE A 138 3.87 -8.61 -8.35
C ILE A 138 4.37 -9.77 -9.23
N ALA A 139 5.65 -9.76 -9.57
CA ALA A 139 6.27 -10.79 -10.41
C ALA A 139 6.23 -12.18 -9.75
N LEU A 140 6.52 -12.28 -8.45
CA LEU A 140 6.44 -13.53 -7.68
C LEU A 140 5.05 -14.17 -7.71
N ASN A 141 4.00 -13.39 -7.91
CA ASN A 141 2.62 -13.86 -8.00
C ASN A 141 2.08 -13.99 -9.43
N ASN A 142 2.90 -13.69 -10.46
CA ASN A 142 2.50 -13.69 -11.88
C ASN A 142 1.35 -12.72 -12.18
N LEU A 143 1.30 -11.56 -11.48
CA LEU A 143 0.23 -10.56 -11.60
C LEU A 143 0.62 -9.34 -12.46
N SER A 144 1.74 -9.40 -13.19
CA SER A 144 2.23 -8.28 -14.01
C SER A 144 1.29 -7.88 -15.16
N SER A 145 0.40 -8.75 -15.59
CA SER A 145 -0.64 -8.43 -16.58
C SER A 145 -1.87 -7.74 -15.99
N ASN A 146 -2.09 -7.88 -14.67
CA ASN A 146 -3.28 -7.38 -13.99
C ASN A 146 -3.01 -6.08 -13.24
N ILE A 147 -1.75 -5.81 -12.88
CA ILE A 147 -1.33 -4.67 -12.07
C ILE A 147 -0.42 -3.75 -12.87
N ALA A 148 -0.91 -2.55 -13.19
CA ALA A 148 -0.12 -1.47 -13.73
C ALA A 148 0.53 -0.68 -12.59
N VAL A 149 1.85 -0.46 -12.68
CA VAL A 149 2.62 0.23 -11.63
C VAL A 149 3.06 1.59 -12.13
N HIS A 150 2.88 2.61 -11.29
CA HIS A 150 3.29 3.99 -11.54
C HIS A 150 4.28 4.49 -10.47
N ASP A 151 5.43 4.93 -10.90
CA ASP A 151 6.54 5.47 -10.10
C ASP A 151 6.41 6.97 -9.85
N VAL A 152 5.25 7.39 -9.39
CA VAL A 152 4.90 8.81 -9.18
C VAL A 152 4.20 9.01 -7.83
N ALA A 153 4.25 10.23 -7.31
CA ALA A 153 3.34 10.68 -6.26
C ALA A 153 2.02 11.15 -6.87
N VAL A 154 0.94 11.15 -6.07
CA VAL A 154 -0.35 11.74 -6.47
C VAL A 154 -0.53 13.07 -5.77
N GLY A 155 -0.99 14.09 -6.49
CA GLY A 155 -1.26 15.41 -5.93
C GLY A 155 -2.10 16.29 -6.84
N ASP A 156 -2.13 17.59 -6.56
CA ASP A 156 -3.02 18.55 -7.20
C ASP A 156 -2.57 18.96 -8.63
N LYS A 157 -1.28 18.89 -8.90
CA LYS A 157 -0.71 19.32 -10.19
C LYS A 157 0.51 18.51 -10.59
N LYS A 158 0.80 18.52 -11.89
CA LYS A 158 2.01 17.91 -12.44
C LYS A 158 3.26 18.69 -12.03
N GLY A 159 4.28 17.96 -11.60
CA GLY A 159 5.54 18.56 -11.18
C GLY A 159 6.56 17.54 -10.68
N VAL A 160 7.44 18.01 -9.81
CA VAL A 160 8.43 17.21 -9.08
C VAL A 160 8.36 17.63 -7.62
N VAL A 161 8.35 16.67 -6.72
CA VAL A 161 8.34 16.89 -5.27
C VAL A 161 9.49 16.18 -4.59
N LYS A 162 9.88 16.67 -3.42
CA LYS A 162 10.84 16.00 -2.56
C LYS A 162 10.08 15.02 -1.66
N LEU A 163 10.40 13.75 -1.79
CA LEU A 163 9.93 12.70 -0.89
C LEU A 163 10.99 12.51 0.20
N THR A 164 10.61 12.67 1.44
CA THR A 164 11.47 12.38 2.60
C THR A 164 11.37 10.89 2.92
N LEU A 165 12.50 10.21 2.92
CA LEU A 165 12.61 8.79 3.24
C LEU A 165 12.90 8.64 4.72
N ALA A 166 12.05 7.90 5.44
CA ALA A 166 12.32 7.58 6.84
C ALA A 166 13.57 6.67 6.96
N ASP A 167 14.45 6.98 7.91
CA ASP A 167 15.72 6.24 8.08
C ASP A 167 15.52 4.82 8.59
N SER A 168 14.43 4.55 9.30
CA SER A 168 14.16 3.27 9.98
C SER A 168 12.95 2.51 9.43
N ASP A 169 12.10 3.15 8.64
CA ASP A 169 10.92 2.54 8.02
C ASP A 169 10.71 3.13 6.61
N PHE A 170 11.26 2.47 5.62
CA PHE A 170 11.16 2.92 4.21
C PHE A 170 9.72 2.92 3.69
N GLY A 171 8.79 2.28 4.39
CA GLY A 171 7.36 2.28 4.05
C GLY A 171 6.62 3.55 4.49
N SER A 172 7.18 4.32 5.42
CA SER A 172 6.61 5.58 5.94
C SER A 172 7.33 6.77 5.32
N SER A 173 7.26 6.91 4.01
CA SER A 173 7.85 8.03 3.29
C SER A 173 6.80 9.12 3.09
N SER A 174 7.11 10.40 3.37
CA SER A 174 6.16 11.50 3.29
C SER A 174 6.70 12.67 2.44
N ILE A 175 5.80 13.36 1.77
CA ILE A 175 6.05 14.63 1.08
C ILE A 175 5.92 15.80 2.07
N VAL A 176 5.15 15.61 3.14
CA VAL A 176 4.96 16.62 4.20
C VAL A 176 6.19 16.66 5.08
N ASP A 177 6.69 17.86 5.36
CA ASP A 177 8.02 18.14 5.98
C ASP A 177 8.11 17.82 7.50
N HIS A 178 7.37 16.81 7.96
CA HIS A 178 7.37 16.40 9.38
C HIS A 178 7.94 14.99 9.60
N SER A 179 8.44 14.34 8.55
CA SER A 179 9.07 13.04 8.68
C SER A 179 10.50 13.19 9.21
N VAL A 180 10.82 12.43 10.26
CA VAL A 180 12.18 12.29 10.78
C VAL A 180 12.98 11.45 9.77
N GLY A 181 13.55 12.09 8.75
CA GLY A 181 14.40 11.45 7.76
C GLY A 181 15.45 12.43 7.26
N THR A 182 16.66 11.92 7.04
CA THR A 182 17.80 12.72 6.54
C THR A 182 17.98 12.60 5.02
N HIS A 183 17.30 11.65 4.40
CA HIS A 183 17.43 11.37 2.97
C HIS A 183 16.19 11.82 2.20
N HIS A 184 16.43 12.58 1.12
CA HIS A 184 15.39 13.03 0.21
C HIS A 184 15.63 12.50 -1.19
N VAL A 185 14.53 12.18 -1.88
CA VAL A 185 14.56 11.83 -3.30
C VAL A 185 13.54 12.69 -4.05
N SER A 186 13.93 13.20 -5.22
CA SER A 186 13.00 13.92 -6.09
C SER A 186 12.20 12.92 -6.90
N VAL A 187 10.88 13.00 -6.83
CA VAL A 187 9.95 12.11 -7.54
C VAL A 187 8.95 12.92 -8.36
N PRO A 188 8.48 12.41 -9.51
CA PRO A 188 7.39 13.04 -10.23
C PRO A 188 6.12 13.04 -9.40
N ILE A 189 5.28 14.07 -9.56
CA ILE A 189 3.92 14.15 -9.00
C ILE A 189 2.95 14.42 -10.13
N LEU A 190 1.82 13.71 -10.14
CA LEU A 190 0.76 13.83 -11.13
C LEU A 190 -0.62 13.84 -10.46
N PRO A 191 -1.61 14.54 -11.04
CA PRO A 191 -3.01 14.35 -10.68
C PRO A 191 -3.47 12.91 -10.97
N LEU A 192 -4.30 12.35 -10.08
CA LEU A 192 -4.84 10.99 -10.24
C LEU A 192 -5.50 10.78 -11.61
N LEU A 193 -6.27 11.76 -12.06
CA LEU A 193 -6.97 11.68 -13.35
C LEU A 193 -6.03 11.53 -14.56
N GLU A 194 -4.82 12.10 -14.51
CA GLU A 194 -3.82 11.93 -15.58
C GLU A 194 -3.31 10.48 -15.62
N ILE A 195 -3.14 9.86 -14.45
CA ILE A 195 -2.73 8.46 -14.34
C ILE A 195 -3.83 7.55 -14.90
N LEU A 196 -5.08 7.78 -14.50
CA LEU A 196 -6.22 7.00 -15.00
C LEU A 196 -6.38 7.12 -16.52
N LYS A 197 -6.26 8.32 -17.08
CA LYS A 197 -6.27 8.55 -18.54
C LYS A 197 -5.17 7.80 -19.27
N LYS A 198 -3.94 7.78 -18.73
CA LYS A 198 -2.82 7.02 -19.29
C LYS A 198 -3.11 5.52 -19.33
N GLU A 199 -3.82 5.02 -18.32
CA GLU A 199 -4.24 3.64 -18.21
C GLU A 199 -5.55 3.31 -18.97
N LYS A 200 -6.16 4.31 -19.63
CA LYS A 200 -7.45 4.22 -20.33
C LYS A 200 -8.58 3.76 -19.42
N VAL A 201 -8.57 4.26 -18.18
CA VAL A 201 -9.57 4.01 -17.16
C VAL A 201 -10.42 5.26 -16.99
N GLU A 202 -11.73 5.12 -17.17
CA GLU A 202 -12.70 6.21 -17.01
C GLU A 202 -13.12 6.35 -15.56
N THR A 203 -13.35 5.21 -14.90
CA THR A 203 -13.84 5.17 -13.52
C THR A 203 -13.05 4.17 -12.68
N ALA A 204 -12.69 4.58 -11.46
CA ALA A 204 -12.21 3.67 -10.43
C ALA A 204 -13.40 3.08 -9.67
N CYS A 205 -13.45 1.76 -9.50
CA CYS A 205 -14.46 1.11 -8.68
C CYS A 205 -14.15 1.29 -7.19
N VAL A 206 -12.92 1.06 -6.82
CA VAL A 206 -12.42 1.20 -5.44
C VAL A 206 -11.12 1.98 -5.44
N ILE A 207 -11.00 2.94 -4.53
CA ILE A 207 -9.74 3.65 -4.25
C ILE A 207 -9.29 3.32 -2.82
N LYS A 208 -8.06 2.82 -2.68
CA LYS A 208 -7.31 2.84 -1.42
C LYS A 208 -6.33 4.00 -1.49
N ILE A 209 -6.28 4.82 -0.45
CA ILE A 209 -5.33 5.93 -0.35
C ILE A 209 -4.69 5.99 1.04
N ASP A 210 -3.36 6.15 1.04
CA ASP A 210 -2.51 6.22 2.22
C ASP A 210 -1.22 6.93 1.81
N VAL A 211 -1.22 8.25 1.93
CA VAL A 211 -0.14 9.13 1.43
C VAL A 211 0.35 10.10 2.50
N GLU A 212 0.17 9.68 3.76
CA GLU A 212 0.77 10.33 4.92
C GLU A 212 0.44 11.85 5.00
N GLY A 213 -0.84 12.19 4.84
CA GLY A 213 -1.36 13.55 4.99
C GLY A 213 -1.53 14.37 3.71
N MET A 214 -1.48 13.73 2.54
CA MET A 214 -1.73 14.36 1.23
C MET A 214 -3.03 13.89 0.56
N GLU A 215 -3.92 13.22 1.32
CA GLU A 215 -5.15 12.61 0.80
C GLU A 215 -6.07 13.65 0.16
N ASP A 216 -6.19 14.82 0.77
CA ASP A 216 -6.98 15.93 0.26
C ASP A 216 -6.44 16.45 -1.08
N ARG A 217 -5.11 16.64 -1.19
CA ARG A 217 -4.47 17.12 -2.42
C ARG A 217 -4.50 16.08 -3.55
N ALA A 218 -4.58 14.81 -3.20
CA ALA A 218 -4.71 13.74 -4.18
C ALA A 218 -6.16 13.57 -4.69
N LEU A 219 -7.15 13.70 -3.79
CA LEU A 219 -8.54 13.36 -4.11
C LEU A 219 -9.37 14.56 -4.58
N PHE A 220 -9.20 15.77 -4.04
CA PHE A 220 -10.01 16.93 -4.49
C PHE A 220 -9.93 17.18 -5.98
N PRO A 221 -8.74 17.24 -6.62
CA PRO A 221 -8.66 17.47 -8.06
C PRO A 221 -9.33 16.37 -8.89
N TYR A 222 -9.33 15.15 -8.38
CA TYR A 222 -10.00 14.03 -9.03
C TYR A 222 -11.52 14.20 -8.97
N PHE A 223 -12.09 14.44 -7.79
CA PHE A 223 -13.53 14.60 -7.61
C PHE A 223 -14.11 15.85 -8.27
N GLU A 224 -13.34 16.95 -8.30
CA GLU A 224 -13.71 18.20 -9.00
C GLU A 224 -13.74 18.04 -10.52
N ALA A 225 -13.03 17.06 -11.07
CA ALA A 225 -12.93 16.83 -12.51
C ALA A 225 -13.84 15.74 -13.06
N ILE A 226 -14.46 14.94 -12.21
CA ILE A 226 -15.36 13.86 -12.64
C ILE A 226 -16.80 14.14 -12.19
N LYS A 227 -17.76 13.51 -12.87
CA LYS A 227 -19.17 13.64 -12.51
C LYS A 227 -19.55 12.66 -11.39
N PRO A 228 -20.58 12.94 -10.59
CA PRO A 228 -21.02 12.07 -9.49
C PRO A 228 -21.32 10.63 -9.89
N GLU A 229 -21.83 10.40 -11.11
CA GLU A 229 -22.08 9.05 -11.62
C GLU A 229 -20.80 8.21 -11.80
N ASN A 230 -19.64 8.85 -11.82
CA ASN A 230 -18.33 8.22 -11.96
C ASN A 230 -17.56 8.15 -10.63
N TYR A 231 -18.22 8.46 -9.52
CA TYR A 231 -17.59 8.36 -8.21
C TYR A 231 -17.27 6.91 -7.84
N PRO A 232 -16.12 6.63 -7.20
CA PRO A 232 -15.79 5.30 -6.71
C PRO A 232 -16.86 4.75 -5.77
N LYS A 233 -17.18 3.48 -5.90
CA LYS A 233 -18.15 2.81 -5.01
C LYS A 233 -17.64 2.68 -3.57
N LEU A 234 -16.33 2.59 -3.40
CA LEU A 234 -15.68 2.48 -2.09
C LEU A 234 -14.38 3.27 -2.07
N ILE A 235 -14.16 4.00 -0.98
CA ILE A 235 -12.87 4.60 -0.65
C ILE A 235 -12.40 4.02 0.69
N VAL A 236 -11.17 3.52 0.70
CA VAL A 236 -10.46 3.12 1.93
C VAL A 236 -9.35 4.14 2.15
N MET A 237 -9.49 5.00 3.13
CA MET A 237 -8.61 6.15 3.33
C MET A 237 -8.00 6.12 4.73
N GLU A 238 -6.69 6.40 4.82
CA GLU A 238 -6.07 6.69 6.10
C GLU A 238 -6.62 8.02 6.65
N ASP A 239 -7.04 8.03 7.93
CA ASP A 239 -7.56 9.22 8.60
C ASP A 239 -6.78 9.62 9.86
N GLY A 240 -5.64 8.97 10.09
CA GLY A 240 -4.77 9.24 11.25
C GLY A 240 -3.93 10.51 11.15
N VAL A 241 -3.76 11.06 9.94
CA VAL A 241 -2.87 12.21 9.62
C VAL A 241 -3.62 13.43 9.05
N ASN A 242 -4.92 13.51 9.30
CA ASN A 242 -5.81 14.58 8.79
C ASN A 242 -5.43 16.00 9.25
N SER A 243 -4.59 16.14 10.28
CA SER A 243 -4.07 17.44 10.73
C SER A 243 -3.20 18.15 9.68
N HIS A 244 -2.77 17.45 8.63
CA HIS A 244 -1.97 18.00 7.52
C HIS A 244 -2.80 18.43 6.31
N TRP A 245 -4.10 18.13 6.32
CA TRP A 245 -4.99 18.50 5.22
C TRP A 245 -5.23 20.01 5.19
N GLU A 246 -5.17 20.60 4.01
CA GLU A 246 -5.55 22.00 3.77
C GLU A 246 -7.08 22.14 3.68
N ARG A 247 -7.74 21.04 3.21
CA ARG A 247 -9.20 20.97 3.04
C ARG A 247 -9.68 19.65 3.63
N ASP A 248 -10.79 19.67 4.37
CA ASP A 248 -11.37 18.46 4.96
C ASP A 248 -12.06 17.60 3.91
N ILE A 249 -11.29 16.70 3.31
CA ILE A 249 -11.79 15.75 2.29
C ILE A 249 -12.78 14.76 2.86
N LEU A 250 -12.66 14.38 4.14
CA LEU A 250 -13.57 13.44 4.77
C LEU A 250 -14.97 14.04 4.90
N SER A 251 -15.08 15.25 5.44
CA SER A 251 -16.36 15.96 5.54
C SER A 251 -16.99 16.22 4.16
N TRP A 252 -16.14 16.53 3.17
CA TRP A 252 -16.61 16.72 1.80
C TRP A 252 -17.20 15.43 1.22
N LEU A 253 -16.52 14.29 1.36
CA LEU A 253 -17.02 12.99 0.88
C LEU A 253 -18.37 12.63 1.53
N LEU A 254 -18.49 12.82 2.85
CA LEU A 254 -19.74 12.58 3.57
C LEU A 254 -20.89 13.47 3.06
N ALA A 255 -20.60 14.72 2.70
CA ALA A 255 -21.58 15.66 2.13
C ALA A 255 -21.94 15.34 0.66
N ASN A 256 -21.13 14.51 -0.03
CA ASN A 256 -21.30 14.19 -1.45
C ASN A 256 -21.69 12.72 -1.72
N GLY A 257 -22.45 12.12 -0.81
CA GLY A 257 -23.11 10.84 -1.02
C GLY A 257 -22.37 9.61 -0.49
N TYR A 258 -21.25 9.80 0.22
CA TYR A 258 -20.56 8.72 0.91
C TYR A 258 -21.05 8.56 2.35
N GLU A 259 -21.06 7.31 2.82
CA GLU A 259 -21.29 6.98 4.23
C GLU A 259 -20.09 6.24 4.81
N SER A 260 -19.74 6.56 6.07
CA SER A 260 -18.71 5.82 6.80
C SER A 260 -19.28 4.49 7.27
N THR A 261 -19.02 3.44 6.52
CA THR A 261 -19.52 2.09 6.79
C THR A 261 -18.70 1.33 7.81
N ALA A 262 -17.42 1.66 7.95
CA ALA A 262 -16.56 1.07 8.96
C ALA A 262 -15.34 1.96 9.22
N ARG A 263 -14.78 1.82 10.45
CA ARG A 263 -13.49 2.37 10.83
C ARG A 263 -12.62 1.30 11.47
N THR A 264 -11.34 1.37 11.20
CA THR A 264 -10.31 0.59 11.88
C THR A 264 -9.34 1.54 12.58
N ARG A 265 -8.24 1.03 13.10
CA ARG A 265 -7.28 1.88 13.83
C ARG A 265 -6.61 2.95 12.96
N GLY A 266 -6.50 2.73 11.66
CA GLY A 266 -5.79 3.63 10.74
C GLY A 266 -6.60 4.02 9.50
N ASN A 267 -7.74 3.37 9.24
CA ASN A 267 -8.50 3.61 8.01
C ASN A 267 -9.98 3.88 8.30
N VAL A 268 -10.57 4.77 7.52
CA VAL A 268 -12.01 4.91 7.34
C VAL A 268 -12.41 4.30 5.99
N MET A 269 -13.54 3.59 5.99
CA MET A 269 -14.14 3.01 4.79
C MET A 269 -15.42 3.76 4.47
N LEU A 270 -15.45 4.37 3.30
CA LEU A 270 -16.50 5.24 2.82
C LEU A 270 -17.15 4.60 1.59
N ALA A 271 -18.39 4.16 1.72
CA ALA A 271 -19.15 3.60 0.60
C ALA A 271 -20.09 4.64 0.01
N LEU A 272 -20.18 4.69 -1.32
CA LEU A 272 -21.12 5.52 -2.04
C LEU A 272 -22.52 4.92 -1.91
N THR A 273 -23.50 5.72 -1.44
CA THR A 273 -24.86 5.26 -1.12
C THR A 273 -25.90 5.68 -2.17
N LYS A 274 -25.51 6.50 -3.14
CA LYS A 274 -26.45 7.02 -4.18
C LYS A 274 -25.83 6.95 -5.57
#